data_82992aa213788a336789094520a06cf3
#
_entry.id   82992aa213788a336789094520a06cf3
#
_cell.length_a   1.000
_cell.length_b   1.000
_cell.length_c   1.000
_cell.angle_alpha   90.00
_cell.angle_beta   90.00
_cell.angle_gamma   90.00
#
_symmetry.space_group_name_H-M   'P 1'
#
loop_
_entity.id
_entity.type
_entity.pdbx_description
1 polymer ?
#
loop_
_entity_poly.entity_id
_entity_poly.type
_entity_poly.pdbx_seq_one_letter_code
_entity_poly.pdbx_strand_id
1 'polypeptide(L)' 'MELDCILDRREINLQNRSIGQVKVQWKHLGPDEATWELESNMREAYPILIQKDLEDD' A
#
# COMPACT_ATOMS: atom_id res chain seq x y z
N MET A 1 12.06 -0.74 -7.77
CA MET A 1 11.79 -1.67 -6.67
C MET A 1 10.51 -2.43 -6.96
N GLU A 2 10.41 -3.63 -6.44
CA GLU A 2 9.23 -4.46 -6.67
C GLU A 2 8.45 -4.65 -5.39
N LEU A 3 7.14 -4.65 -5.51
CA LEU A 3 6.24 -4.85 -4.40
C LEU A 3 6.19 -6.33 -4.02
N ASP A 4 6.39 -6.61 -2.74
CA ASP A 4 6.25 -7.97 -2.23
C ASP A 4 4.84 -8.20 -1.72
N CYS A 5 4.43 -7.42 -0.72
CA CYS A 5 3.09 -7.56 -0.18
C CYS A 5 2.72 -6.29 0.58
N ILE A 6 1.44 -6.21 0.92
CA ILE A 6 0.92 -5.13 1.75
C ILE A 6 0.87 -5.64 3.19
N LEU A 7 1.53 -4.92 4.08
CA LEU A 7 1.61 -5.33 5.48
C LEU A 7 0.47 -4.75 6.32
N ASP A 8 0.04 -3.55 5.99
CA ASP A 8 -0.94 -2.86 6.78
C ASP A 8 -1.62 -1.80 5.93
N ARG A 9 -2.64 -1.23 6.49
CA ARG A 9 -3.42 -0.22 5.78
C ARG A 9 -3.97 0.76 6.81
N ARG A 10 -4.03 2.03 6.43
CA ARG A 10 -4.64 3.03 7.30
C ARG A 10 -5.32 4.10 6.46
N GLU A 11 -6.24 4.81 7.08
CA GLU A 11 -6.92 5.91 6.45
C GLU A 11 -6.69 7.16 7.27
N ILE A 12 -6.31 8.24 6.58
CA ILE A 12 -6.10 9.53 7.22
C ILE A 12 -7.25 10.44 6.81
N ASN A 13 -7.97 10.94 7.80
CA ASN A 13 -9.11 11.83 7.56
C ASN A 13 -8.65 13.26 7.63
N LEU A 14 -8.76 13.95 6.51
CA LEU A 14 -8.47 15.36 6.44
C LEU A 14 -9.78 16.13 6.47
N GLN A 15 -9.66 17.44 6.57
CA GLN A 15 -10.84 18.29 6.74
C GLN A 15 -11.87 18.07 5.63
N ASN A 16 -11.41 17.90 4.40
CA ASN A 16 -12.31 17.81 3.26
C ASN A 16 -12.31 16.46 2.57
N ARG A 17 -11.49 15.52 3.04
CA ARG A 17 -11.38 14.23 2.35
C ARG A 17 -10.64 13.23 3.20
N SER A 18 -10.68 11.98 2.76
CA SER A 18 -9.91 10.91 3.37
C SER A 18 -8.84 10.44 2.39
N ILE A 19 -7.70 10.05 2.93
CA ILE A 19 -6.59 9.53 2.14
C ILE A 19 -6.24 8.16 2.65
N GLY A 20 -6.23 7.17 1.75
CA GLY A 20 -5.81 5.82 2.10
C GLY A 20 -4.32 5.65 1.92
N GLN A 21 -3.68 4.97 2.87
CA GLN A 21 -2.27 4.62 2.78
C GLN A 21 -2.10 3.14 3.07
N VAL A 22 -1.09 2.55 2.45
CA VAL A 22 -0.77 1.15 2.66
C VAL A 22 0.70 1.04 3.04
N LYS A 23 0.97 0.12 3.96
CA LYS A 23 2.35 -0.17 4.34
C LYS A 23 2.86 -1.28 3.44
N VAL A 24 3.88 -0.97 2.69
CA VAL A 24 4.36 -1.81 1.60
C VAL A 24 5.66 -2.49 2.00
N GLN A 25 5.71 -3.79 1.83
CA GLN A 25 6.94 -4.55 1.94
C GLN A 25 7.53 -4.69 0.54
N TRP A 26 8.75 -4.22 0.38
CA TRP A 26 9.44 -4.27 -0.90
C TRP A 26 10.28 -5.53 -1.00
N LYS A 27 10.31 -6.14 -2.18
CA LYS A 27 11.16 -7.31 -2.40
C LYS A 27 12.62 -6.92 -2.21
N HIS A 28 13.38 -7.84 -1.67
CA HIS A 28 14.82 -7.68 -1.45
C HIS A 28 15.16 -6.68 -0.36
N LEU A 29 14.16 -6.18 0.34
CA LEU A 29 14.38 -5.31 1.49
C LEU A 29 13.80 -5.98 2.73
N GLY A 30 14.39 -5.69 3.88
CA GLY A 30 13.90 -6.25 5.13
C GLY A 30 12.61 -5.58 5.61
N PRO A 31 11.95 -6.19 6.61
CA PRO A 31 10.72 -5.61 7.16
C PRO A 31 10.93 -4.22 7.75
N ASP A 32 12.15 -3.93 8.18
CA ASP A 32 12.48 -2.61 8.72
C ASP A 32 12.43 -1.53 7.67
N GLU A 33 12.44 -1.92 6.41
CA GLU A 33 12.48 -0.96 5.30
C GLU A 33 11.15 -0.83 4.61
N ALA A 34 10.10 -1.37 5.21
CA ALA A 34 8.75 -1.17 4.69
C ALA A 34 8.39 0.32 4.79
N THR A 35 7.63 0.80 3.81
CA THR A 35 7.28 2.21 3.76
C THR A 35 5.77 2.36 3.62
N TRP A 36 5.29 3.54 4.05
CA TRP A 36 3.89 3.91 3.87
C TRP A 36 3.76 4.66 2.55
N GLU A 37 2.85 4.19 1.70
CA GLU A 37 2.64 4.79 0.39
C GLU A 37 1.17 5.12 0.22
N LEU A 38 0.88 6.09 -0.65
CA LEU A 38 -0.50 6.38 -0.98
C LEU A 38 -1.12 5.20 -1.71
N GLU A 39 -2.31 4.81 -1.28
CA GLU A 39 -3.00 3.69 -1.89
C GLU A 39 -3.26 3.94 -3.37
N SER A 40 -3.64 5.16 -3.72
CA SER A 40 -3.93 5.48 -5.12
C SER A 40 -2.70 5.35 -5.99
N ASN A 41 -1.54 5.75 -5.47
CA ASN A 41 -0.30 5.62 -6.22
C ASN A 41 0.08 4.16 -6.44
N MET A 42 -0.08 3.36 -5.38
CA MET A 42 0.27 1.94 -5.49
C MET A 42 -0.72 1.21 -6.38
N ARG A 43 -1.99 1.60 -6.32
CA ARG A 43 -3.00 0.99 -7.19
C ARG A 43 -2.71 1.29 -8.66
N GLU A 44 -2.19 2.46 -8.94
CA GLU A 44 -1.84 2.83 -10.30
C GLU A 44 -0.59 2.10 -10.79
N ALA A 45 0.40 1.96 -9.90
CA ALA A 45 1.65 1.30 -10.26
C ALA A 45 1.53 -0.22 -10.30
N TYR A 46 0.72 -0.78 -9.41
CA TYR A 46 0.58 -2.24 -9.27
C TYR A 46 -0.89 -2.62 -9.18
N PRO A 47 -1.66 -2.38 -10.21
CA PRO A 47 -3.11 -2.52 -10.12
C PRO A 47 -3.57 -3.94 -9.76
N ILE A 48 -2.91 -4.94 -10.30
CA ILE A 48 -3.35 -6.32 -10.04
C ILE A 48 -2.96 -6.76 -8.64
N LEU A 49 -1.74 -6.45 -8.21
CA LEU A 49 -1.28 -6.87 -6.90
C LEU A 49 -2.03 -6.16 -5.78
N ILE A 50 -2.25 -4.87 -5.93
CA ILE A 50 -2.98 -4.11 -4.92
C ILE A 50 -4.43 -4.53 -4.85
N GLN A 51 -5.06 -4.74 -5.99
CA GLN A 51 -6.44 -5.18 -6.01
C GLN A 51 -6.59 -6.53 -5.33
N LYS A 52 -5.67 -7.44 -5.62
CA LYS A 52 -5.73 -8.78 -5.03
C LYS A 52 -5.58 -8.72 -3.52
N ASP A 53 -4.63 -7.92 -3.03
CA ASP A 53 -4.40 -7.82 -1.60
C ASP A 53 -5.55 -7.15 -0.86
N LEU A 54 -6.12 -6.11 -1.45
CA LEU A 54 -7.15 -5.33 -0.78
C LEU A 54 -8.55 -5.91 -0.92
N GLU A 55 -8.75 -6.75 -1.92
CA GLU A 55 -10.05 -7.37 -2.13
C GLU A 55 -10.06 -8.84 -1.76
N ASP A 56 -9.04 -9.26 -1.08
CA ASP A 56 -8.93 -10.66 -0.66
C ASP A 56 -9.89 -10.94 0.49
N ASP A 57 -10.82 -11.79 0.24
CA ASP A 57 -11.76 -12.22 1.26
C ASP A 57 -11.66 -13.68 1.46
#